data_c956bf0e9c730b75a05746c7d02fd5e9
#
_entry.id   c956bf0e9c730b75a05746c7d02fd5e9
#
_cell.length_a   1.000
_cell.length_b   1.000
_cell.length_c   1.000
_cell.angle_alpha   90.00
_cell.angle_beta   90.00
_cell.angle_gamma   90.00
#
_symmetry.space_group_name_H-M   'P 1'
#
loop_
_entity.id
_entity.type
_entity.pdbx_description
1 polymer ?
#
loop_
_entity_poly.entity_id
_entity_poly.type
_entity_poly.pdbx_seq_one_letter_code
_entity_poly.pdbx_strand_id
1 'polypeptide(L)'
;SSHEVQVQIGNYQHKQISFDSTGKIDDDGRFLYRFSGVGRDSGTTVEHIDDQRFNLAPSLTWNIADETRLTLLGQFNRDDTGGTSQFLPLQGTKLDTPAGKVDYNKNLGDPDWEFYDKTFYALGYAFEHRLDDIWQFRQNLRYSKLELDNQIITAGGWSGAVSDDGSVSRGANVYDENISHFAVDNNFQADFSTGALDHTLLLGLDYLRVNTDYRWLYGSAPSSNIITPIYGRDFSGVTYGALQDYNQKRRNTGLYLQDQIALDAWRLTLGGRWDRLETDSVFHNASDAKDSRRDSQFSGNAALSYVFDSGFTPYLSYAESFQAEAGGSGGEAFKPSTGKQYELGVKYQPPGSDLLLTAAVYDLKRQNIVTTNVAGATEPVSEVQVRGLELEATGNVTENLSLTASYTYTNSKMTEVGDSRDKN
;
A
#
# COMPACT_ATOMS: atom_id res chain seq x y z
N SER A 1 -1.74 -20.04 -25.98
CA SER A 1 -1.57 -18.60 -26.03
C SER A 1 -2.92 -17.90 -25.90
N SER A 2 -2.96 -16.79 -25.18
CA SER A 2 -4.12 -15.92 -25.07
C SER A 2 -3.70 -14.50 -25.38
N HIS A 3 -4.51 -13.78 -26.14
CA HIS A 3 -4.23 -12.39 -26.50
C HIS A 3 -5.54 -11.60 -26.37
N GLU A 4 -5.49 -10.55 -25.59
CA GLU A 4 -6.61 -9.65 -25.36
C GLU A 4 -6.18 -8.22 -25.68
N VAL A 5 -7.04 -7.51 -26.39
CA VAL A 5 -6.91 -6.07 -26.63
C VAL A 5 -8.24 -5.44 -26.26
N GLN A 6 -8.20 -4.45 -25.38
CA GLN A 6 -9.38 -3.70 -24.96
C GLN A 6 -9.21 -2.23 -25.31
N VAL A 7 -10.23 -1.64 -25.90
CA VAL A 7 -10.32 -0.20 -26.18
C VAL A 7 -11.50 0.36 -25.39
N GLN A 8 -11.26 1.45 -24.68
CA GLN A 8 -12.28 2.15 -23.89
C GLN A 8 -12.39 3.60 -24.33
N ILE A 9 -13.60 4.09 -24.46
CA ILE A 9 -13.93 5.49 -24.71
C ILE A 9 -15.03 5.88 -23.73
N GLY A 10 -14.93 7.05 -23.11
CA GLY A 10 -15.87 7.47 -22.09
C GLY A 10 -15.98 8.98 -21.92
N ASN A 11 -16.67 9.39 -20.88
CA ASN A 11 -16.80 10.79 -20.49
C ASN A 11 -15.43 11.41 -20.17
N TYR A 12 -15.35 12.73 -20.12
CA TYR A 12 -14.11 13.47 -19.89
C TYR A 12 -13.01 13.17 -20.92
N GLN A 13 -13.41 12.93 -22.18
CA GLN A 13 -12.49 12.60 -23.29
C GLN A 13 -11.66 11.33 -23.03
N HIS A 14 -12.14 10.45 -22.14
CA HIS A 14 -11.44 9.22 -21.78
C HIS A 14 -11.17 8.35 -23.00
N LYS A 15 -9.92 8.02 -23.22
CA LYS A 15 -9.43 7.09 -24.23
C LYS A 15 -8.40 6.17 -23.59
N GLN A 16 -8.63 4.88 -23.68
CA GLN A 16 -7.69 3.90 -23.15
C GLN A 16 -7.56 2.72 -24.11
N ILE A 17 -6.34 2.27 -24.27
CA ILE A 17 -6.03 0.99 -24.89
C ILE A 17 -5.26 0.15 -23.87
N SER A 18 -5.66 -1.10 -23.71
CA SER A 18 -4.92 -2.09 -22.91
C SER A 18 -4.76 -3.37 -23.73
N PHE A 19 -3.68 -4.06 -23.45
CA PHE A 19 -3.41 -5.36 -24.04
C PHE A 19 -2.82 -6.31 -23.00
N ASP A 20 -3.11 -7.59 -23.15
CA ASP A 20 -2.49 -8.70 -22.41
C ASP A 20 -2.24 -9.83 -23.41
N SER A 21 -1.00 -10.26 -23.49
CA SER A 21 -0.57 -11.32 -24.40
C SER A 21 0.29 -12.32 -23.65
N THR A 22 -0.11 -13.57 -23.64
CA THR A 22 0.63 -14.66 -22.99
C THR A 22 0.70 -15.89 -23.92
N GLY A 23 1.81 -16.60 -23.85
CA GLY A 23 1.98 -17.80 -24.66
C GLY A 23 3.33 -18.46 -24.51
N LYS A 24 3.51 -19.49 -25.32
CA LYS A 24 4.80 -20.16 -25.50
C LYS A 24 5.60 -19.43 -26.57
N ILE A 25 6.93 -19.36 -26.39
CA ILE A 25 7.86 -18.85 -27.41
C ILE A 25 8.34 -19.99 -28.28
N ASP A 26 8.49 -21.19 -27.70
CA ASP A 26 8.94 -22.41 -28.34
C ASP A 26 7.87 -23.52 -28.27
N ASP A 27 7.95 -24.51 -29.13
CA ASP A 27 6.97 -25.62 -29.23
C ASP A 27 6.97 -26.45 -27.93
N ASP A 28 8.12 -26.66 -27.32
CA ASP A 28 8.28 -27.49 -26.11
C ASP A 28 7.78 -26.75 -24.84
N GLY A 29 7.49 -25.43 -24.91
CA GLY A 29 7.05 -24.63 -23.78
C GLY A 29 8.15 -24.41 -22.74
N ARG A 30 9.42 -24.44 -23.14
CA ARG A 30 10.56 -24.11 -22.29
C ARG A 30 10.60 -22.63 -21.98
N PHE A 31 10.16 -21.79 -22.92
CA PHE A 31 10.04 -20.35 -22.74
C PHE A 31 8.59 -19.92 -22.85
N LEU A 32 8.09 -19.27 -21.78
CA LEU A 32 6.77 -18.69 -21.72
C LEU A 32 6.92 -17.17 -21.55
N TYR A 33 6.04 -16.41 -22.16
CA TYR A 33 6.01 -14.96 -21.97
C TYR A 33 4.65 -14.47 -21.54
N ARG A 34 4.63 -13.36 -20.84
CA ARG A 34 3.47 -12.49 -20.71
C ARG A 34 3.91 -11.05 -20.92
N PHE A 35 3.15 -10.33 -21.70
CA PHE A 35 3.38 -8.93 -22.00
C PHE A 35 2.06 -8.19 -21.89
N SER A 36 1.93 -7.34 -20.88
CA SER A 36 0.71 -6.55 -20.67
C SER A 36 1.04 -5.06 -20.57
N GLY A 37 0.08 -4.23 -20.95
CA GLY A 37 0.24 -2.80 -20.88
C GLY A 37 -1.04 -2.02 -21.02
N VAL A 38 -0.98 -0.74 -20.61
CA VAL A 38 -2.08 0.22 -20.66
C VAL A 38 -1.52 1.56 -21.13
N GLY A 39 -2.21 2.17 -22.12
CA GLY A 39 -2.05 3.58 -22.45
C GLY A 39 -3.39 4.28 -22.25
N ARG A 40 -3.42 5.35 -21.46
CA ARG A 40 -4.62 6.15 -21.15
C ARG A 40 -4.33 7.63 -21.33
N ASP A 41 -5.32 8.32 -21.91
CA ASP A 41 -5.42 9.77 -22.00
C ASP A 41 -6.86 10.16 -21.66
N SER A 42 -7.04 10.97 -20.61
CA SER A 42 -8.36 11.29 -20.05
C SER A 42 -8.32 12.63 -19.33
N GLY A 43 -9.40 13.40 -19.42
CA GLY A 43 -9.68 14.41 -18.38
C GLY A 43 -10.23 13.74 -17.12
N THR A 44 -10.52 14.55 -16.10
CA THR A 44 -11.10 14.11 -14.83
C THR A 44 -12.44 14.81 -14.54
N THR A 45 -13.06 14.47 -13.41
CA THR A 45 -14.25 15.20 -12.93
C THR A 45 -13.92 16.61 -12.44
N VAL A 46 -12.66 16.92 -12.17
CA VAL A 46 -12.20 18.26 -11.77
C VAL A 46 -11.75 19.01 -13.01
N GLU A 47 -12.20 20.27 -13.14
CA GLU A 47 -11.89 21.13 -14.28
C GLU A 47 -10.36 21.30 -14.46
N HIS A 48 -9.89 21.24 -15.70
CA HIS A 48 -8.48 21.46 -16.09
C HIS A 48 -7.49 20.45 -15.52
N ILE A 49 -7.92 19.26 -15.14
CA ILE A 49 -7.02 18.17 -14.70
C ILE A 49 -7.08 17.03 -15.71
N ASP A 50 -5.95 16.78 -16.35
CA ASP A 50 -5.72 15.64 -17.23
C ASP A 50 -5.12 14.47 -16.46
N ASP A 51 -5.36 13.25 -16.94
CA ASP A 51 -4.85 12.00 -16.37
C ASP A 51 -4.29 11.13 -17.50
N GLN A 52 -2.98 11.18 -17.68
CA GLN A 52 -2.26 10.38 -18.64
C GLN A 52 -1.48 9.27 -17.95
N ARG A 53 -1.59 8.06 -18.48
CA ARG A 53 -0.89 6.88 -17.94
C ARG A 53 -0.33 6.01 -19.04
N PHE A 54 0.90 5.59 -18.82
CA PHE A 54 1.53 4.53 -19.59
C PHE A 54 2.09 3.46 -18.66
N ASN A 55 1.70 2.19 -18.87
CA ASN A 55 2.19 1.06 -18.09
C ASN A 55 2.60 -0.08 -19.02
N LEU A 56 3.71 -0.73 -18.69
CA LEU A 56 4.19 -1.97 -19.31
C LEU A 56 4.66 -2.94 -18.23
N ALA A 57 4.29 -4.22 -18.38
CA ALA A 57 4.68 -5.29 -17.47
C ALA A 57 5.06 -6.57 -18.24
N PRO A 58 6.31 -6.67 -18.75
CA PRO A 58 6.81 -7.88 -19.38
C PRO A 58 7.23 -8.94 -18.35
N SER A 59 7.02 -10.20 -18.67
CA SER A 59 7.63 -11.32 -17.97
C SER A 59 8.06 -12.43 -18.92
N LEU A 60 9.14 -13.11 -18.56
CA LEU A 60 9.68 -14.25 -19.29
C LEU A 60 9.95 -15.38 -18.30
N THR A 61 9.30 -16.52 -18.51
CA THR A 61 9.54 -17.73 -17.74
C THR A 61 10.37 -18.70 -18.56
N TRP A 62 11.46 -19.16 -17.98
CA TRP A 62 12.33 -20.19 -18.53
C TRP A 62 12.22 -21.43 -17.65
N ASN A 63 11.63 -22.50 -18.18
CA ASN A 63 11.66 -23.83 -17.62
C ASN A 63 13.02 -24.48 -17.99
N ILE A 64 14.01 -24.34 -17.11
CA ILE A 64 15.40 -24.78 -17.33
C ILE A 64 15.46 -26.29 -17.35
N ALA A 65 14.73 -26.92 -16.42
CA ALA A 65 14.50 -28.36 -16.29
C ALA A 65 13.13 -28.60 -15.67
N ASP A 66 12.68 -29.83 -15.55
CA ASP A 66 11.38 -30.16 -14.95
C ASP A 66 11.27 -29.66 -13.50
N GLU A 67 12.41 -29.66 -12.77
CA GLU A 67 12.49 -29.22 -11.37
C GLU A 67 12.96 -27.78 -11.22
N THR A 68 13.30 -27.09 -12.32
CA THR A 68 13.95 -25.76 -12.25
C THR A 68 13.27 -24.74 -13.15
N ARG A 69 12.78 -23.66 -12.52
CA ARG A 69 12.10 -22.55 -13.21
C ARG A 69 12.71 -21.21 -12.82
N LEU A 70 12.90 -20.34 -13.80
CA LEU A 70 13.27 -18.96 -13.61
C LEU A 70 12.27 -18.06 -14.33
N THR A 71 11.63 -17.12 -13.61
CA THR A 71 10.77 -16.10 -14.19
C THR A 71 11.41 -14.73 -14.01
N LEU A 72 11.72 -14.05 -15.10
CA LEU A 72 12.16 -12.67 -15.13
C LEU A 72 10.94 -11.75 -15.19
N LEU A 73 10.96 -10.67 -14.42
CA LEU A 73 9.84 -9.73 -14.25
C LEU A 73 10.33 -8.31 -14.49
N GLY A 74 9.61 -7.58 -15.33
CA GLY A 74 9.81 -6.16 -15.56
C GLY A 74 8.54 -5.38 -15.33
N GLN A 75 8.67 -4.12 -14.91
CA GLN A 75 7.55 -3.19 -14.82
C GLN A 75 8.06 -1.78 -15.09
N PHE A 76 7.31 -1.04 -15.89
CA PHE A 76 7.48 0.39 -16.09
C PHE A 76 6.10 1.05 -16.01
N ASN A 77 6.01 2.15 -15.24
CA ASN A 77 4.80 2.96 -15.14
C ASN A 77 5.17 4.43 -15.15
N ARG A 78 4.49 5.21 -15.99
CA ARG A 78 4.54 6.67 -15.98
C ARG A 78 3.12 7.21 -15.87
N ASP A 79 2.90 8.02 -14.84
CA ASP A 79 1.68 8.82 -14.65
C ASP A 79 2.07 10.29 -14.79
N ASP A 80 1.37 11.00 -15.65
CA ASP A 80 1.50 12.43 -15.88
C ASP A 80 0.08 13.02 -15.72
N THR A 81 -0.13 13.75 -14.62
CA THR A 81 -1.44 14.27 -14.26
C THR A 81 -1.33 15.70 -13.77
N GLY A 82 -2.45 16.43 -13.80
CA GLY A 82 -2.56 17.70 -13.10
C GLY A 82 -2.59 17.53 -11.57
N GLY A 83 -2.71 18.62 -10.84
CA GLY A 83 -2.81 18.60 -9.37
C GLY A 83 -3.95 17.71 -8.89
N THR A 84 -3.63 16.66 -8.12
CA THR A 84 -4.57 15.58 -7.79
C THR A 84 -5.33 15.81 -6.48
N SER A 85 -4.87 16.72 -5.61
CA SER A 85 -5.45 16.94 -4.28
C SER A 85 -6.28 18.22 -4.26
N GLN A 86 -7.55 18.09 -4.60
CA GLN A 86 -8.51 19.21 -4.55
C GLN A 86 -9.26 19.21 -3.21
N PHE A 87 -8.71 19.93 -2.24
CA PHE A 87 -9.37 20.16 -0.96
C PHE A 87 -10.24 21.41 -1.05
N LEU A 88 -11.53 21.21 -1.30
CA LEU A 88 -12.48 22.31 -1.27
C LEU A 88 -12.71 22.78 0.18
N PRO A 89 -12.81 24.11 0.45
CA PRO A 89 -13.05 24.61 1.79
C PRO A 89 -14.44 24.22 2.29
N LEU A 90 -14.65 24.19 3.60
CA LEU A 90 -15.96 23.96 4.21
C LEU A 90 -16.96 25.04 3.83
N GLN A 91 -16.51 26.32 3.79
CA GLN A 91 -17.32 27.45 3.32
C GLN A 91 -17.58 27.30 1.82
N GLY A 92 -18.81 27.45 1.44
CA GLY A 92 -19.29 27.26 0.08
C GLY A 92 -19.53 25.81 -0.33
N THR A 93 -19.17 24.83 0.52
CA THR A 93 -19.49 23.41 0.29
C THR A 93 -20.47 22.86 1.33
N LYS A 94 -20.07 22.74 2.60
CA LYS A 94 -20.89 22.27 3.72
C LYS A 94 -21.47 23.41 4.54
N LEU A 95 -20.76 24.54 4.63
CA LEU A 95 -21.19 25.76 5.31
C LEU A 95 -21.52 26.80 4.26
N ASP A 96 -22.62 27.55 4.50
CA ASP A 96 -22.99 28.66 3.65
C ASP A 96 -21.96 29.78 3.75
N THR A 97 -21.79 30.53 2.63
CA THR A 97 -20.99 31.75 2.56
C THR A 97 -21.75 32.81 1.72
N PRO A 98 -21.60 34.10 2.01
CA PRO A 98 -22.19 35.18 1.20
C PRO A 98 -21.77 35.09 -0.28
N ALA A 99 -20.58 34.59 -0.56
CA ALA A 99 -20.07 34.41 -1.92
C ALA A 99 -20.87 33.40 -2.75
N GLY A 100 -21.58 32.43 -2.11
CA GLY A 100 -22.36 31.40 -2.78
C GLY A 100 -21.77 29.98 -2.60
N LYS A 101 -22.19 29.06 -3.48
CA LYS A 101 -21.77 27.66 -3.45
C LYS A 101 -20.66 27.38 -4.45
N VAL A 102 -19.70 26.56 -4.03
CA VAL A 102 -18.63 26.03 -4.89
C VAL A 102 -19.10 24.77 -5.57
N ASP A 103 -18.95 24.70 -6.89
CA ASP A 103 -19.20 23.46 -7.63
C ASP A 103 -18.14 22.43 -7.27
N TYR A 104 -18.55 21.17 -7.10
CA TYR A 104 -17.67 20.08 -6.68
C TYR A 104 -16.55 19.74 -7.67
N ASN A 105 -16.72 20.13 -8.93
CA ASN A 105 -15.75 19.92 -10.01
C ASN A 105 -14.76 21.10 -10.15
N LYS A 106 -14.87 22.14 -9.32
CA LYS A 106 -14.05 23.35 -9.41
C LYS A 106 -12.61 23.06 -9.03
N ASN A 107 -11.67 23.48 -9.89
CA ASN A 107 -10.25 23.51 -9.55
C ASN A 107 -9.95 24.83 -8.83
N LEU A 108 -9.54 24.77 -7.56
CA LEU A 108 -9.12 25.95 -6.78
C LEU A 108 -7.61 26.16 -6.80
N GLY A 109 -6.88 25.31 -7.50
CA GLY A 109 -5.46 25.42 -7.75
C GLY A 109 -5.11 26.36 -8.92
N ASP A 110 -4.04 26.04 -9.61
CA ASP A 110 -3.60 26.71 -10.84
C ASP A 110 -3.09 25.67 -11.85
N PRO A 111 -3.90 25.28 -12.85
CA PRO A 111 -3.55 24.23 -13.80
C PRO A 111 -2.26 24.48 -14.59
N ASP A 112 -1.87 25.76 -14.78
CA ASP A 112 -0.65 26.10 -15.51
C ASP A 112 0.63 25.92 -14.67
N TRP A 113 0.46 25.74 -13.34
CA TRP A 113 1.58 25.56 -12.40
C TRP A 113 1.57 24.17 -11.75
N GLU A 114 0.38 23.56 -11.57
CA GLU A 114 0.23 22.26 -10.92
C GLU A 114 0.54 21.12 -11.86
N PHE A 115 1.25 20.12 -11.35
CA PHE A 115 1.46 18.83 -12.01
C PHE A 115 1.76 17.72 -11.01
N TYR A 116 1.60 16.48 -11.45
CA TYR A 116 1.94 15.28 -10.72
C TYR A 116 2.58 14.30 -11.70
N ASP A 117 3.91 14.29 -11.71
CA ASP A 117 4.73 13.42 -12.55
C ASP A 117 5.30 12.28 -11.73
N LYS A 118 4.92 11.06 -12.07
CA LYS A 118 5.42 9.86 -11.39
C LYS A 118 5.98 8.86 -12.40
N THR A 119 7.22 8.49 -12.20
CA THR A 119 7.87 7.39 -12.93
C THR A 119 8.24 6.28 -11.96
N PHE A 120 7.82 5.06 -12.28
CA PHE A 120 8.15 3.86 -11.53
C PHE A 120 8.68 2.79 -12.47
N TYR A 121 9.79 2.16 -12.08
CA TYR A 121 10.27 0.96 -12.75
C TYR A 121 10.72 -0.10 -11.75
N ALA A 122 10.56 -1.36 -12.14
CA ALA A 122 11.02 -2.50 -11.37
C ALA A 122 11.56 -3.60 -12.27
N LEU A 123 12.60 -4.25 -11.78
CA LEU A 123 13.15 -5.46 -12.36
C LEU A 123 13.31 -6.50 -11.25
N GLY A 124 13.04 -7.75 -11.59
CA GLY A 124 13.16 -8.81 -10.61
C GLY A 124 13.12 -10.19 -11.25
N TYR A 125 13.24 -11.19 -10.40
CA TYR A 125 13.05 -12.58 -10.80
C TYR A 125 12.44 -13.41 -9.67
N ALA A 126 11.78 -14.49 -10.05
CA ALA A 126 11.40 -15.59 -9.20
C ALA A 126 12.12 -16.85 -9.69
N PHE A 127 12.90 -17.48 -8.82
CA PHE A 127 13.62 -18.73 -9.08
C PHE A 127 13.05 -19.82 -8.18
N GLU A 128 12.77 -20.99 -8.76
CA GLU A 128 12.27 -22.16 -8.07
C GLU A 128 13.08 -23.36 -8.48
N HIS A 129 13.48 -24.18 -7.50
CA HIS A 129 14.18 -25.44 -7.73
C HIS A 129 13.73 -26.50 -6.74
N ARG A 130 13.20 -27.60 -7.24
CA ARG A 130 12.91 -28.78 -6.45
C ARG A 130 14.19 -29.63 -6.32
N LEU A 131 14.69 -29.76 -5.10
CA LEU A 131 15.91 -30.49 -4.79
C LEU A 131 15.67 -32.01 -4.82
N ASP A 132 14.53 -32.42 -4.26
CA ASP A 132 14.06 -33.80 -4.20
C ASP A 132 12.53 -33.83 -3.95
N ASP A 133 11.98 -34.98 -3.56
CA ASP A 133 10.54 -35.15 -3.30
C ASP A 133 10.07 -34.40 -2.04
N ILE A 134 11.00 -33.99 -1.16
CA ILE A 134 10.73 -33.33 0.12
C ILE A 134 11.02 -31.85 0.02
N TRP A 135 12.16 -31.46 -0.55
CA TRP A 135 12.69 -30.10 -0.45
C TRP A 135 12.54 -29.31 -1.75
N GLN A 136 12.06 -28.08 -1.61
CA GLN A 136 12.03 -27.07 -2.65
C GLN A 136 12.69 -25.77 -2.17
N PHE A 137 13.56 -25.22 -2.98
CA PHE A 137 14.16 -23.89 -2.77
C PHE A 137 13.48 -22.86 -3.67
N ARG A 138 13.19 -21.67 -3.10
CA ARG A 138 12.70 -20.51 -3.85
C ARG A 138 13.52 -19.27 -3.48
N GLN A 139 13.77 -18.45 -4.48
CA GLN A 139 14.36 -17.13 -4.29
C GLN A 139 13.60 -16.11 -5.11
N ASN A 140 13.17 -15.02 -4.47
CA ASN A 140 12.56 -13.88 -5.10
C ASN A 140 13.45 -12.66 -4.89
N LEU A 141 13.76 -11.95 -5.98
CA LEU A 141 14.51 -10.72 -5.94
C LEU A 141 13.77 -9.64 -6.71
N ARG A 142 13.71 -8.42 -6.14
CA ARG A 142 13.14 -7.25 -6.82
C ARG A 142 13.93 -6.00 -6.48
N TYR A 143 14.28 -5.26 -7.51
CA TYR A 143 14.72 -3.88 -7.42
C TYR A 143 13.65 -2.99 -8.05
N SER A 144 13.31 -1.89 -7.39
CA SER A 144 12.42 -0.88 -7.96
C SER A 144 12.88 0.53 -7.62
N LYS A 145 12.51 1.49 -8.47
CA LYS A 145 12.72 2.92 -8.24
C LYS A 145 11.43 3.68 -8.56
N LEU A 146 11.09 4.61 -7.69
CA LEU A 146 10.04 5.60 -7.84
C LEU A 146 10.68 6.99 -7.88
N GLU A 147 10.30 7.79 -8.85
CA GLU A 147 10.60 9.21 -8.95
C GLU A 147 9.25 9.95 -9.03
N LEU A 148 9.04 10.89 -8.13
CA LEU A 148 7.82 11.69 -8.05
C LEU A 148 8.18 13.16 -7.91
N ASP A 149 7.73 13.94 -8.88
CA ASP A 149 7.71 15.40 -8.84
C ASP A 149 6.25 15.87 -8.81
N ASN A 150 5.90 16.67 -7.81
CA ASN A 150 4.53 17.13 -7.64
C ASN A 150 4.51 18.60 -7.20
N GLN A 151 3.75 19.40 -7.91
CA GLN A 151 3.41 20.77 -7.53
C GLN A 151 1.91 20.88 -7.36
N ILE A 152 1.45 21.33 -6.19
CA ILE A 152 0.03 21.40 -5.87
C ILE A 152 -0.31 22.64 -5.07
N ILE A 153 -1.43 23.27 -5.42
CA ILE A 153 -2.02 24.38 -4.69
C ILE A 153 -3.11 23.87 -3.76
N THR A 154 -3.04 24.26 -2.50
CA THR A 154 -4.09 24.01 -1.52
C THR A 154 -4.87 25.28 -1.22
N ALA A 155 -6.18 25.27 -1.46
CA ALA A 155 -7.05 26.39 -1.11
C ALA A 155 -7.27 26.46 0.40
N GLY A 156 -7.27 27.69 0.95
CA GLY A 156 -7.38 27.95 2.38
C GLY A 156 -6.04 27.95 3.11
N GLY A 157 -4.93 27.50 2.50
CA GLY A 157 -3.64 27.39 3.17
C GLY A 157 -3.78 26.71 4.54
N TRP A 158 -3.03 27.17 5.55
CA TRP A 158 -3.13 26.66 6.93
C TRP A 158 -4.38 27.14 7.69
N SER A 159 -5.00 28.26 7.28
CA SER A 159 -6.14 28.85 8.00
C SER A 159 -7.50 28.30 7.57
N GLY A 160 -7.61 27.78 6.36
CA GLY A 160 -8.87 27.32 5.76
C GLY A 160 -9.92 28.43 5.57
N ALA A 161 -9.57 29.68 5.85
CA ALA A 161 -10.53 30.79 5.89
C ALA A 161 -10.89 31.25 4.48
N VAL A 162 -12.19 31.47 4.25
CA VAL A 162 -12.76 32.06 3.05
C VAL A 162 -13.41 33.39 3.47
N SER A 163 -13.13 34.48 2.77
CA SER A 163 -13.74 35.79 2.98
C SER A 163 -15.16 35.84 2.42
N ASP A 164 -15.96 36.82 2.86
CA ASP A 164 -17.34 37.01 2.44
C ASP A 164 -17.51 37.25 0.93
N ASP A 165 -16.48 37.77 0.27
CA ASP A 165 -16.41 37.96 -1.18
C ASP A 165 -15.96 36.69 -1.95
N GLY A 166 -15.72 35.60 -1.24
CA GLY A 166 -15.21 34.33 -1.79
C GLY A 166 -13.70 34.28 -1.97
N SER A 167 -12.97 35.30 -1.55
CA SER A 167 -11.51 35.28 -1.59
C SER A 167 -10.94 34.24 -0.65
N VAL A 168 -9.92 33.47 -1.12
CA VAL A 168 -9.25 32.42 -0.37
C VAL A 168 -7.75 32.52 -0.53
N SER A 169 -7.03 32.43 0.60
CA SER A 169 -5.57 32.24 0.58
C SER A 169 -5.23 30.87 0.01
N ARG A 170 -4.06 30.76 -0.63
CA ARG A 170 -3.59 29.48 -1.18
C ARG A 170 -2.18 29.19 -0.71
N GLY A 171 -1.89 27.89 -0.53
CA GLY A 171 -0.56 27.39 -0.27
C GLY A 171 -0.01 26.69 -1.51
N ALA A 172 1.22 27.00 -1.89
CA ALA A 172 1.96 26.31 -2.93
C ALA A 172 2.84 25.24 -2.27
N ASN A 173 2.65 24.00 -2.65
CA ASN A 173 3.42 22.86 -2.18
C ASN A 173 4.24 22.28 -3.34
N VAL A 174 5.52 22.01 -3.08
CA VAL A 174 6.42 21.33 -4.02
C VAL A 174 6.97 20.09 -3.34
N TYR A 175 6.74 18.94 -3.95
CA TYR A 175 7.25 17.65 -3.48
C TYR A 175 8.21 17.09 -4.52
N ASP A 176 9.35 16.58 -4.04
CA ASP A 176 10.34 15.84 -4.80
C ASP A 176 10.67 14.59 -3.99
N GLU A 177 10.36 13.42 -4.53
CA GLU A 177 10.51 12.16 -3.84
C GLU A 177 11.19 11.13 -4.74
N ASN A 178 12.31 10.60 -4.26
CA ASN A 178 13.04 9.52 -4.90
C ASN A 178 13.15 8.34 -3.95
N ILE A 179 12.54 7.21 -4.33
CA ILE A 179 12.59 5.98 -3.53
C ILE A 179 13.25 4.88 -4.34
N SER A 180 14.29 4.26 -3.80
CA SER A 180 14.83 3.00 -4.31
C SER A 180 14.60 1.88 -3.31
N HIS A 181 14.15 0.74 -3.81
CA HIS A 181 13.78 -0.42 -3.03
C HIS A 181 14.47 -1.66 -3.58
N PHE A 182 15.18 -2.38 -2.73
CA PHE A 182 15.76 -3.68 -3.03
C PHE A 182 15.24 -4.70 -2.03
N ALA A 183 14.68 -5.79 -2.52
CA ALA A 183 14.20 -6.91 -1.71
C ALA A 183 14.70 -8.23 -2.26
N VAL A 184 15.12 -9.12 -1.37
CA VAL A 184 15.41 -10.51 -1.67
C VAL A 184 14.84 -11.39 -0.56
N ASP A 185 14.15 -12.45 -0.96
CA ASP A 185 13.63 -13.50 -0.09
C ASP A 185 14.16 -14.84 -0.56
N ASN A 186 14.69 -15.63 0.36
CA ASN A 186 15.16 -16.97 0.14
C ASN A 186 14.41 -17.90 1.09
N ASN A 187 13.77 -18.91 0.56
CA ASN A 187 13.07 -19.88 1.38
C ASN A 187 13.24 -21.32 0.92
N PHE A 188 13.17 -22.22 1.89
CA PHE A 188 13.09 -23.64 1.71
C PHE A 188 11.73 -24.11 2.22
N GLN A 189 11.04 -24.87 1.41
CA GLN A 189 9.85 -25.63 1.81
C GLN A 189 10.20 -27.10 1.90
N ALA A 190 9.68 -27.77 2.93
CA ALA A 190 9.75 -29.21 3.04
C ALA A 190 8.37 -29.80 3.28
N ASP A 191 7.97 -30.78 2.45
CA ASP A 191 6.74 -31.54 2.58
C ASP A 191 7.10 -32.96 3.03
N PHE A 192 6.70 -33.34 4.24
CA PHE A 192 7.05 -34.66 4.85
C PHE A 192 6.01 -35.06 5.87
N SER A 193 6.08 -36.37 6.29
CA SER A 193 5.17 -36.92 7.31
C SER A 193 5.96 -37.41 8.53
N THR A 194 5.42 -37.18 9.74
CA THR A 194 5.90 -37.77 10.99
C THR A 194 4.78 -38.62 11.63
N GLY A 195 4.77 -39.90 11.38
CA GLY A 195 3.66 -40.76 11.79
C GLY A 195 2.36 -40.41 11.07
N ALA A 196 1.34 -39.97 11.79
CA ALA A 196 0.05 -39.56 11.24
C ALA A 196 -0.04 -38.06 10.92
N LEU A 197 1.03 -37.31 11.13
CA LEU A 197 1.08 -35.86 10.89
C LEU A 197 1.73 -35.60 9.54
N ASP A 198 1.07 -34.84 8.67
CA ASP A 198 1.64 -34.29 7.45
C ASP A 198 2.06 -32.85 7.69
N HIS A 199 3.29 -32.53 7.29
CA HIS A 199 3.93 -31.23 7.51
C HIS A 199 4.21 -30.52 6.19
N THR A 200 3.92 -29.24 6.13
CA THR A 200 4.48 -28.31 5.15
C THR A 200 5.27 -27.26 5.91
N LEU A 201 6.58 -27.47 6.01
CA LEU A 201 7.52 -26.63 6.72
C LEU A 201 8.10 -25.57 5.79
N LEU A 202 8.10 -24.30 6.18
CA LEU A 202 8.72 -23.20 5.46
C LEU A 202 9.76 -22.52 6.37
N LEU A 203 11.01 -22.45 5.90
CA LEU A 203 12.10 -21.69 6.52
C LEU A 203 12.59 -20.64 5.56
N GLY A 204 12.71 -19.37 5.98
CA GLY A 204 13.18 -18.34 5.09
C GLY A 204 13.98 -17.24 5.75
N LEU A 205 14.75 -16.57 4.89
CA LEU A 205 15.55 -15.38 5.22
C LEU A 205 15.28 -14.32 4.16
N ASP A 206 14.81 -13.15 4.59
CA ASP A 206 14.61 -12.01 3.71
C ASP A 206 15.46 -10.80 4.11
N TYR A 207 15.74 -9.98 3.11
CA TYR A 207 16.41 -8.70 3.28
C TYR A 207 15.73 -7.64 2.43
N LEU A 208 15.42 -6.52 3.08
CA LEU A 208 14.81 -5.34 2.47
C LEU A 208 15.71 -4.13 2.72
N ARG A 209 15.98 -3.35 1.67
CA ARG A 209 16.59 -2.03 1.75
C ARG A 209 15.76 -1.02 1.00
N VAL A 210 15.38 0.06 1.69
CA VAL A 210 14.70 1.22 1.11
C VAL A 210 15.57 2.44 1.34
N ASN A 211 15.85 3.20 0.28
CA ASN A 211 16.43 4.53 0.40
C ASN A 211 15.38 5.51 -0.10
N THR A 212 15.13 6.55 0.69
CA THR A 212 14.18 7.61 0.41
C THR A 212 14.92 8.94 0.47
N ASP A 213 14.83 9.72 -0.60
CA ASP A 213 15.19 11.12 -0.64
C ASP A 213 13.88 11.88 -0.79
N TYR A 214 13.53 12.70 0.19
CA TYR A 214 12.24 13.37 0.25
C TYR A 214 12.41 14.84 0.56
N ARG A 215 11.74 15.70 -0.21
CA ARG A 215 11.69 17.12 0.02
C ARG A 215 10.27 17.65 -0.16
N TRP A 216 9.78 18.36 0.83
CA TRP A 216 8.53 19.08 0.80
C TRP A 216 8.77 20.56 1.12
N LEU A 217 8.53 21.40 0.14
CA LEU A 217 8.60 22.83 0.26
C LEU A 217 7.18 23.42 0.30
N TYR A 218 7.00 24.46 1.11
CA TYR A 218 5.75 25.19 1.22
C TYR A 218 6.00 26.68 1.08
N GLY A 219 5.12 27.38 0.33
CA GLY A 219 5.10 28.83 0.21
C GLY A 219 3.67 29.37 0.13
N SER A 220 3.51 30.66 0.42
CA SER A 220 2.23 31.34 0.22
C SER A 220 2.03 31.64 -1.26
N ALA A 221 1.00 31.06 -1.86
CA ALA A 221 0.62 31.29 -3.25
C ALA A 221 -0.28 32.54 -3.39
N PRO A 222 -0.36 33.15 -4.59
CA PRO A 222 -1.33 34.21 -4.85
C PRO A 222 -2.75 33.76 -4.53
N SER A 223 -3.53 34.60 -3.85
CA SER A 223 -4.93 34.32 -3.50
C SER A 223 -5.79 34.13 -4.74
N SER A 224 -6.91 33.41 -4.59
CA SER A 224 -7.90 33.18 -5.63
C SER A 224 -9.30 33.39 -5.07
N ASN A 225 -10.32 33.07 -5.87
CA ASN A 225 -11.72 33.12 -5.46
C ASN A 225 -12.36 31.74 -5.62
N ILE A 226 -13.13 31.31 -4.63
CA ILE A 226 -13.75 29.97 -4.62
C ILE A 226 -14.86 29.80 -5.66
N ILE A 227 -15.49 30.88 -6.12
CA ILE A 227 -16.57 30.88 -7.12
C ILE A 227 -16.02 31.09 -8.53
N THR A 228 -15.11 32.06 -8.65
CA THR A 228 -14.48 32.45 -9.92
C THR A 228 -12.95 32.34 -9.80
N PRO A 229 -12.39 31.13 -9.83
CA PRO A 229 -10.95 30.94 -9.73
C PRO A 229 -10.20 31.68 -10.83
N ILE A 230 -9.03 32.24 -10.48
CA ILE A 230 -8.14 32.92 -11.42
C ILE A 230 -6.93 32.03 -11.63
N TYR A 231 -6.72 31.59 -12.88
CA TYR A 231 -5.62 30.75 -13.31
C TYR A 231 -4.51 31.52 -14.00
N GLY A 232 -3.37 30.88 -14.26
CA GLY A 232 -2.22 31.47 -14.95
C GLY A 232 -1.53 32.54 -14.13
N ARG A 233 -1.51 32.42 -12.81
CA ARG A 233 -0.84 33.39 -11.93
C ARG A 233 0.68 33.18 -11.96
N ASP A 234 1.42 34.26 -11.73
CA ASP A 234 2.87 34.19 -11.59
C ASP A 234 3.27 33.69 -10.19
N PHE A 235 3.98 32.58 -10.12
CA PHE A 235 4.51 31.97 -8.90
C PHE A 235 6.01 32.24 -8.70
N SER A 236 6.67 32.98 -9.60
CA SER A 236 8.11 33.26 -9.51
C SER A 236 8.51 34.03 -8.25
N GLY A 237 7.59 34.81 -7.69
CA GLY A 237 7.78 35.56 -6.46
C GLY A 237 7.49 34.79 -5.16
N VAL A 238 7.10 33.53 -5.24
CA VAL A 238 6.80 32.71 -4.06
C VAL A 238 8.11 32.32 -3.36
N THR A 239 8.18 32.65 -2.05
CA THR A 239 9.30 32.20 -1.20
C THR A 239 8.91 30.89 -0.53
N TYR A 240 9.72 29.86 -0.73
CA TYR A 240 9.49 28.54 -0.20
C TYR A 240 10.35 28.28 1.04
N GLY A 241 9.76 27.66 2.06
CA GLY A 241 10.46 27.08 3.20
C GLY A 241 10.35 25.55 3.17
N ALA A 242 11.41 24.86 3.54
CA ALA A 242 11.40 23.41 3.65
C ALA A 242 10.62 22.98 4.91
N LEU A 243 9.48 22.32 4.74
CA LEU A 243 8.75 21.70 5.84
C LEU A 243 9.36 20.34 6.18
N GLN A 244 9.77 19.59 5.16
CA GLN A 244 10.52 18.35 5.32
C GLN A 244 11.58 18.29 4.21
N ASP A 245 12.79 17.88 4.59
CA ASP A 245 13.89 17.66 3.66
C ASP A 245 14.84 16.65 4.31
N TYR A 246 14.81 15.39 3.85
CA TYR A 246 15.61 14.34 4.45
C TYR A 246 16.00 13.22 3.48
N ASN A 247 17.12 12.59 3.81
CA ASN A 247 17.51 11.30 3.27
C ASN A 247 17.32 10.23 4.36
N GLN A 248 16.63 9.15 4.03
CA GLN A 248 16.44 8.02 4.93
C GLN A 248 16.86 6.72 4.29
N LYS A 249 17.61 5.92 5.01
CA LYS A 249 17.99 4.57 4.64
C LYS A 249 17.45 3.58 5.67
N ARG A 250 16.55 2.72 5.24
CA ARG A 250 15.96 1.66 6.05
C ARG A 250 16.41 0.30 5.54
N ARG A 251 16.81 -0.57 6.46
CA ARG A 251 17.18 -1.97 6.20
C ARG A 251 16.41 -2.86 7.15
N ASN A 252 15.81 -3.90 6.63
CA ASN A 252 15.17 -4.93 7.43
C ASN A 252 15.75 -6.29 7.05
N THR A 253 16.09 -7.10 8.05
CA THR A 253 16.51 -8.50 7.88
C THR A 253 15.55 -9.36 8.70
N GLY A 254 14.89 -10.31 8.07
CA GLY A 254 13.94 -11.20 8.69
C GLY A 254 14.32 -12.67 8.55
N LEU A 255 14.25 -13.40 9.65
CA LEU A 255 14.34 -14.85 9.69
C LEU A 255 13.00 -15.42 10.12
N TYR A 256 12.42 -16.34 9.35
CA TYR A 256 11.09 -16.88 9.64
C TYR A 256 11.02 -18.39 9.46
N LEU A 257 10.15 -18.99 10.26
CA LEU A 257 9.82 -20.41 10.24
C LEU A 257 8.30 -20.56 10.38
N GLN A 258 7.69 -21.39 9.56
CA GLN A 258 6.28 -21.76 9.68
C GLN A 258 6.11 -23.25 9.40
N ASP A 259 5.29 -23.92 10.21
CA ASP A 259 4.85 -25.29 9.95
C ASP A 259 3.33 -25.36 9.86
N GLN A 260 2.83 -25.92 8.78
CA GLN A 260 1.41 -26.28 8.61
C GLN A 260 1.29 -27.79 8.80
N ILE A 261 0.58 -28.19 9.84
CA ILE A 261 0.45 -29.57 10.28
C ILE A 261 -0.98 -30.02 10.03
N ALA A 262 -1.13 -31.11 9.29
CA ALA A 262 -2.39 -31.78 9.06
C ALA A 262 -2.46 -33.10 9.81
N LEU A 263 -3.58 -33.34 10.55
CA LEU A 263 -3.90 -34.61 11.18
C LEU A 263 -5.41 -34.88 10.92
N ASP A 264 -5.70 -35.83 10.05
CA ASP A 264 -7.08 -36.10 9.60
C ASP A 264 -7.79 -34.79 9.17
N ALA A 265 -8.84 -34.39 9.90
CA ALA A 265 -9.58 -33.16 9.65
C ALA A 265 -9.01 -31.91 10.36
N TRP A 266 -8.01 -32.07 11.23
CA TRP A 266 -7.37 -30.95 11.93
C TRP A 266 -6.30 -30.30 11.07
N ARG A 267 -6.21 -28.96 11.16
CA ARG A 267 -5.15 -28.16 10.55
C ARG A 267 -4.61 -27.21 11.60
N LEU A 268 -3.32 -27.33 11.89
CA LEU A 268 -2.61 -26.46 12.82
C LEU A 268 -1.51 -25.71 12.04
N THR A 269 -1.50 -24.41 12.13
CA THR A 269 -0.39 -23.57 11.62
C THR A 269 0.32 -22.95 12.80
N LEU A 270 1.64 -23.07 12.86
CA LEU A 270 2.51 -22.40 13.81
C LEU A 270 3.59 -21.64 13.05
N GLY A 271 3.78 -20.37 13.39
CA GLY A 271 4.79 -19.55 12.74
C GLY A 271 5.49 -18.63 13.72
N GLY A 272 6.74 -18.34 13.42
CA GLY A 272 7.55 -17.36 14.14
C GLY A 272 8.48 -16.62 13.21
N ARG A 273 8.69 -15.34 13.48
CA ARG A 273 9.58 -14.47 12.72
C ARG A 273 10.37 -13.57 13.66
N TRP A 274 11.65 -13.44 13.39
CA TRP A 274 12.51 -12.47 14.01
C TRP A 274 12.95 -11.43 12.97
N ASP A 275 12.73 -10.15 13.29
CA ASP A 275 13.09 -9.01 12.46
C ASP A 275 14.16 -8.15 13.13
N ARG A 276 15.09 -7.64 12.33
CA ARG A 276 16.03 -6.60 12.70
C ARG A 276 15.88 -5.43 11.72
N LEU A 277 15.36 -4.32 12.23
CA LEU A 277 15.15 -3.08 11.52
C LEU A 277 16.24 -2.07 11.89
N GLU A 278 16.86 -1.47 10.88
CA GLU A 278 17.82 -0.36 11.02
C GLU A 278 17.33 0.81 10.17
N THR A 279 17.21 1.99 10.77
CA THR A 279 16.83 3.24 10.09
C THR A 279 17.89 4.28 10.37
N ASP A 280 18.50 4.82 9.31
CA ASP A 280 19.45 5.94 9.39
C ASP A 280 18.84 7.12 8.60
N SER A 281 18.72 8.30 9.21
CA SER A 281 18.14 9.50 8.62
C SER A 281 19.09 10.69 8.75
N VAL A 282 19.06 11.58 7.75
CA VAL A 282 19.72 12.89 7.77
C VAL A 282 18.66 13.93 7.39
N PHE A 283 18.45 14.93 8.25
CA PHE A 283 17.42 15.98 8.08
C PHE A 283 18.07 17.30 7.67
N HIS A 284 17.96 17.66 6.40
CA HIS A 284 18.59 18.85 5.83
C HIS A 284 17.91 20.14 6.30
N ASN A 285 16.59 20.10 6.54
CA ASN A 285 15.86 21.24 7.14
C ASN A 285 16.16 21.47 8.62
N ALA A 286 16.95 20.60 9.25
CA ALA A 286 17.42 20.70 10.64
C ALA A 286 18.96 20.71 10.73
N SER A 287 19.63 21.42 9.83
CA SER A 287 21.09 21.57 9.80
C SER A 287 21.86 20.24 9.72
N ASP A 288 21.38 19.32 8.91
CA ASP A 288 21.92 17.96 8.72
C ASP A 288 21.94 17.12 9.98
N ALA A 289 20.94 17.32 10.85
CA ALA A 289 20.75 16.48 12.01
C ALA A 289 20.64 15.01 11.60
N LYS A 290 21.34 14.15 12.33
CA LYS A 290 21.36 12.70 12.07
C LYS A 290 20.61 11.96 13.14
N ASP A 291 19.82 10.99 12.73
CA ASP A 291 19.17 10.03 13.61
C ASP A 291 19.42 8.60 13.12
N SER A 292 19.70 7.71 14.07
CA SER A 292 19.92 6.29 13.78
C SER A 292 19.21 5.46 14.82
N ARG A 293 18.32 4.58 14.33
CA ARG A 293 17.55 3.70 15.18
C ARG A 293 17.73 2.24 14.78
N ARG A 294 17.80 1.37 15.78
CA ARG A 294 17.86 -0.09 15.60
C ARG A 294 16.87 -0.76 16.52
N ASP A 295 15.99 -1.55 15.95
CA ASP A 295 14.98 -2.32 16.65
C ASP A 295 15.05 -3.78 16.23
N SER A 296 14.73 -4.68 17.15
CA SER A 296 14.58 -6.10 16.87
C SER A 296 13.32 -6.61 17.54
N GLN A 297 12.57 -7.43 16.84
CA GLN A 297 11.30 -7.93 17.34
C GLN A 297 11.09 -9.37 16.89
N PHE A 298 10.59 -10.18 17.82
CA PHE A 298 9.98 -11.46 17.48
C PHE A 298 8.47 -11.28 17.36
N SER A 299 7.86 -11.89 16.33
CA SER A 299 6.42 -11.98 16.17
C SER A 299 6.04 -13.43 15.84
N GLY A 300 4.93 -13.88 16.39
CA GLY A 300 4.44 -15.24 16.22
C GLY A 300 3.00 -15.28 15.71
N ASN A 301 2.63 -16.43 15.16
CA ASN A 301 1.25 -16.74 14.81
C ASN A 301 0.93 -18.21 15.10
N ALA A 302 -0.33 -18.46 15.43
CA ALA A 302 -0.88 -19.80 15.59
C ALA A 302 -2.32 -19.82 15.10
N ALA A 303 -2.70 -20.85 14.34
CA ALA A 303 -4.08 -21.05 13.92
C ALA A 303 -4.44 -22.54 13.98
N LEU A 304 -5.65 -22.81 14.49
CA LEU A 304 -6.19 -24.16 14.53
C LEU A 304 -7.55 -24.17 13.87
N SER A 305 -7.79 -25.12 12.97
CA SER A 305 -9.08 -25.34 12.32
C SER A 305 -9.42 -26.82 12.24
N TYR A 306 -10.70 -27.09 12.12
CA TYR A 306 -11.26 -28.42 11.91
C TYR A 306 -12.15 -28.42 10.66
N VAL A 307 -11.82 -29.28 9.69
CA VAL A 307 -12.54 -29.37 8.41
C VAL A 307 -13.56 -30.49 8.47
N PHE A 308 -14.85 -30.17 8.57
CA PHE A 308 -15.93 -31.16 8.53
C PHE A 308 -16.25 -31.57 7.08
N ASP A 309 -16.64 -32.81 6.88
CA ASP A 309 -17.10 -33.30 5.56
C ASP A 309 -18.29 -32.51 4.99
N SER A 310 -19.06 -31.86 5.86
CA SER A 310 -20.15 -30.96 5.46
C SER A 310 -19.70 -29.65 4.82
N GLY A 311 -18.37 -29.37 4.78
CA GLY A 311 -17.80 -28.13 4.31
C GLY A 311 -17.74 -27.01 5.36
N PHE A 312 -18.16 -27.29 6.59
CA PHE A 312 -18.05 -26.35 7.71
C PHE A 312 -16.65 -26.41 8.32
N THR A 313 -15.99 -25.26 8.48
CA THR A 313 -14.61 -25.19 8.97
C THR A 313 -14.48 -24.07 10.01
N PRO A 314 -14.74 -24.36 11.32
CA PRO A 314 -14.44 -23.44 12.40
C PRO A 314 -12.94 -23.29 12.57
N TYR A 315 -12.50 -22.09 13.00
CA TYR A 315 -11.10 -21.81 13.30
C TYR A 315 -10.93 -20.80 14.42
N LEU A 316 -9.77 -20.87 15.07
CA LEU A 316 -9.27 -19.90 16.02
C LEU A 316 -7.85 -19.51 15.56
N SER A 317 -7.53 -18.22 15.56
CA SER A 317 -6.19 -17.75 15.25
C SER A 317 -5.70 -16.68 16.23
N TYR A 318 -4.39 -16.65 16.39
CA TYR A 318 -3.62 -15.61 17.05
C TYR A 318 -2.51 -15.16 16.11
N ALA A 319 -2.32 -13.85 15.97
CA ALA A 319 -1.25 -13.31 15.14
C ALA A 319 -0.67 -12.06 15.77
N GLU A 320 0.65 -11.90 15.64
CA GLU A 320 1.39 -10.69 15.97
C GLU A 320 1.92 -10.02 14.71
N SER A 321 2.06 -8.70 14.74
CA SER A 321 2.66 -7.92 13.65
C SER A 321 3.71 -6.95 14.18
N PHE A 322 4.68 -6.63 13.31
CA PHE A 322 5.74 -5.65 13.55
C PHE A 322 5.90 -4.81 12.27
N GLN A 323 5.86 -3.47 12.41
CA GLN A 323 5.96 -2.56 11.28
C GLN A 323 6.78 -1.33 11.65
N ALA A 324 7.71 -0.96 10.74
CA ALA A 324 8.42 0.32 10.83
C ALA A 324 7.43 1.48 10.67
N GLU A 325 7.50 2.48 11.54
CA GLU A 325 6.78 3.73 11.39
C GLU A 325 7.66 4.78 10.69
N ALA A 326 7.04 5.63 9.85
CA ALA A 326 7.73 6.75 9.23
C ALA A 326 8.11 7.77 10.32
N GLY A 327 9.29 8.40 10.20
CA GLY A 327 9.73 9.44 11.12
C GLY A 327 8.83 10.68 11.06
N GLY A 328 8.73 11.40 12.17
CA GLY A 328 8.01 12.67 12.26
C GLY A 328 8.81 13.86 11.71
N SER A 329 8.14 15.00 11.55
CA SER A 329 8.73 16.26 11.08
C SER A 329 9.84 16.84 11.99
N GLY A 330 10.06 16.26 13.18
CA GLY A 330 11.04 16.71 14.15
C GLY A 330 12.36 15.93 14.16
N GLY A 331 12.54 14.95 13.29
CA GLY A 331 13.83 14.27 13.12
C GLY A 331 14.04 12.99 13.90
N GLU A 332 13.15 12.60 14.82
CA GLU A 332 13.28 11.33 15.54
C GLU A 332 12.52 10.20 14.82
N ALA A 333 13.19 9.05 14.61
CA ALA A 333 12.53 7.85 14.15
C ALA A 333 11.62 7.29 15.26
N PHE A 334 10.35 7.06 14.95
CA PHE A 334 9.40 6.47 15.91
C PHE A 334 9.72 5.01 16.20
N LYS A 335 9.28 4.52 17.36
CA LYS A 335 9.28 3.09 17.65
C LYS A 335 8.42 2.38 16.59
N PRO A 336 8.84 1.19 16.13
CA PRO A 336 7.98 0.37 15.30
C PRO A 336 6.65 0.09 15.98
N SER A 337 5.57 0.10 15.20
CA SER A 337 4.28 -0.34 15.71
C SER A 337 4.22 -1.86 15.80
N THR A 338 3.52 -2.35 16.82
CA THR A 338 3.25 -3.77 17.02
C THR A 338 1.76 -4.02 17.11
N GLY A 339 1.31 -5.15 16.59
CA GLY A 339 -0.08 -5.57 16.64
C GLY A 339 -0.23 -6.96 17.24
N LYS A 340 -1.37 -7.21 17.91
CA LYS A 340 -1.79 -8.54 18.38
C LYS A 340 -3.26 -8.72 18.08
N GLN A 341 -3.60 -9.82 17.43
CA GLN A 341 -4.98 -10.13 17.07
C GLN A 341 -5.37 -11.53 17.53
N TYR A 342 -6.54 -11.62 18.10
CA TYR A 342 -7.26 -12.86 18.31
C TYR A 342 -8.47 -12.88 17.39
N GLU A 343 -8.70 -13.99 16.71
CA GLU A 343 -9.82 -14.15 15.80
C GLU A 343 -10.47 -15.51 15.97
N LEU A 344 -11.80 -15.55 16.05
CA LEU A 344 -12.62 -16.75 16.01
C LEU A 344 -13.55 -16.65 14.82
N GLY A 345 -13.54 -17.66 13.96
CA GLY A 345 -14.35 -17.62 12.76
C GLY A 345 -14.80 -19.00 12.29
N VAL A 346 -15.60 -18.97 11.25
CA VAL A 346 -16.06 -20.15 10.54
C VAL A 346 -16.09 -19.86 9.05
N LYS A 347 -15.64 -20.83 8.26
CA LYS A 347 -15.85 -20.87 6.82
C LYS A 347 -16.81 -21.99 6.50
N TYR A 348 -17.70 -21.77 5.55
CA TYR A 348 -18.64 -22.78 5.10
C TYR A 348 -18.70 -22.80 3.58
N GLN A 349 -18.28 -23.92 3.01
CA GLN A 349 -18.38 -24.20 1.59
C GLN A 349 -19.14 -25.50 1.41
N PRO A 350 -20.43 -25.44 0.98
CA PRO A 350 -21.22 -26.63 0.75
C PRO A 350 -20.56 -27.57 -0.24
N PRO A 351 -20.54 -28.88 -0.02
CA PRO A 351 -19.97 -29.84 -0.97
C PRO A 351 -20.60 -29.69 -2.36
N GLY A 352 -19.71 -29.60 -3.38
CA GLY A 352 -20.14 -29.44 -4.78
C GLY A 352 -20.63 -28.03 -5.14
N SER A 353 -20.38 -27.04 -4.29
CA SER A 353 -20.73 -25.62 -4.52
C SER A 353 -19.49 -24.74 -4.53
N ASP A 354 -19.48 -23.69 -5.37
CA ASP A 354 -18.48 -22.65 -5.38
C ASP A 354 -18.75 -21.55 -4.33
N LEU A 355 -19.92 -21.63 -3.66
CA LEU A 355 -20.31 -20.63 -2.66
C LEU A 355 -19.50 -20.81 -1.39
N LEU A 356 -18.75 -19.78 -1.00
CA LEU A 356 -18.03 -19.67 0.25
C LEU A 356 -18.69 -18.61 1.14
N LEU A 357 -19.06 -19.01 2.35
CA LEU A 357 -19.54 -18.12 3.40
C LEU A 357 -18.48 -18.05 4.50
N THR A 358 -18.19 -16.85 4.97
CA THR A 358 -17.24 -16.63 6.07
C THR A 358 -17.89 -15.73 7.13
N ALA A 359 -17.70 -16.09 8.40
CA ALA A 359 -18.04 -15.24 9.53
C ALA A 359 -16.90 -15.25 10.53
N ALA A 360 -16.47 -14.07 10.99
CA ALA A 360 -15.38 -13.93 11.94
C ALA A 360 -15.66 -12.81 12.95
N VAL A 361 -15.20 -12.99 14.18
CA VAL A 361 -15.10 -11.93 15.20
C VAL A 361 -13.64 -11.80 15.62
N TYR A 362 -13.18 -10.56 15.82
CA TYR A 362 -11.79 -10.31 16.17
C TYR A 362 -11.63 -9.23 17.24
N ASP A 363 -10.51 -9.31 17.96
CA ASP A 363 -9.98 -8.29 18.89
C ASP A 363 -8.54 -8.01 18.50
N LEU A 364 -8.28 -6.84 17.91
CA LEU A 364 -6.98 -6.35 17.49
C LEU A 364 -6.54 -5.22 18.43
N LYS A 365 -5.32 -5.31 18.95
CA LYS A 365 -4.63 -4.23 19.64
C LYS A 365 -3.39 -3.84 18.87
N ARG A 366 -3.24 -2.54 18.59
CA ARG A 366 -2.06 -1.98 17.93
C ARG A 366 -1.43 -0.92 18.82
N GLN A 367 -0.13 -1.00 19.02
CA GLN A 367 0.67 -0.10 19.86
C GLN A 367 1.69 0.68 19.04
N ASN A 368 2.15 1.81 19.59
CA ASN A 368 3.11 2.74 18.96
C ASN A 368 2.64 3.29 17.61
N ILE A 369 1.34 3.51 17.45
CA ILE A 369 0.80 4.16 16.25
C ILE A 369 1.12 5.64 16.30
N VAL A 370 1.57 6.20 15.18
CA VAL A 370 1.82 7.63 15.04
C VAL A 370 0.56 8.33 14.51
N THR A 371 0.16 9.43 15.15
CA THR A 371 -0.96 10.26 14.71
C THR A 371 -0.58 11.75 14.76
N THR A 372 -1.35 12.58 14.08
CA THR A 372 -1.21 14.04 14.14
C THR A 372 -2.31 14.60 15.03
N ASN A 373 -1.94 15.32 16.07
CA ASN A 373 -2.90 15.96 16.98
C ASN A 373 -3.53 17.22 16.36
N VAL A 374 -4.52 17.79 17.05
CA VAL A 374 -5.26 18.98 16.58
C VAL A 374 -4.39 20.22 16.42
N ALA A 375 -3.20 20.25 17.02
CA ALA A 375 -2.23 21.34 16.86
C ALA A 375 -1.26 21.09 15.69
N GLY A 376 -1.42 19.97 14.93
CA GLY A 376 -0.57 19.60 13.81
C GLY A 376 0.74 18.92 14.22
N ALA A 377 0.95 18.62 15.50
CA ALA A 377 2.12 17.90 15.96
C ALA A 377 1.92 16.38 15.80
N THR A 378 2.95 15.72 15.28
CA THR A 378 2.97 14.25 15.17
C THR A 378 3.37 13.65 16.52
N GLU A 379 2.53 12.78 17.06
CA GLU A 379 2.76 12.14 18.35
C GLU A 379 2.41 10.64 18.31
N PRO A 380 3.11 9.80 19.08
CA PRO A 380 2.74 8.40 19.21
C PRO A 380 1.48 8.25 20.06
N VAL A 381 0.49 7.51 19.56
CA VAL A 381 -0.62 6.99 20.34
C VAL A 381 -0.20 5.66 20.93
N SER A 382 -0.36 5.50 22.25
CA SER A 382 0.17 4.33 22.94
C SER A 382 -0.53 3.03 22.51
N GLU A 383 -1.86 3.01 22.46
CA GLU A 383 -2.62 1.83 22.03
C GLU A 383 -3.96 2.19 21.38
N VAL A 384 -4.29 1.49 20.29
CA VAL A 384 -5.63 1.45 19.68
C VAL A 384 -6.14 0.02 19.72
N GLN A 385 -7.35 -0.16 20.22
CA GLN A 385 -8.06 -1.44 20.19
C GLN A 385 -9.18 -1.39 19.16
N VAL A 386 -9.25 -2.41 18.31
CA VAL A 386 -10.28 -2.58 17.28
C VAL A 386 -10.96 -3.92 17.48
N ARG A 387 -12.28 -3.92 17.67
CA ARG A 387 -13.10 -5.13 17.73
C ARG A 387 -14.11 -5.12 16.61
N GLY A 388 -14.33 -6.25 15.98
CA GLY A 388 -15.25 -6.31 14.86
C GLY A 388 -15.88 -7.66 14.62
N LEU A 389 -16.88 -7.60 13.73
CA LEU A 389 -17.54 -8.74 13.11
C LEU A 389 -17.42 -8.57 11.60
N GLU A 390 -17.03 -9.63 10.91
CA GLU A 390 -16.97 -9.69 9.46
C GLU A 390 -17.82 -10.84 8.96
N LEU A 391 -18.64 -10.56 7.95
CA LEU A 391 -19.44 -11.54 7.23
C LEU A 391 -19.15 -11.38 5.73
N GLU A 392 -18.89 -12.48 5.07
CA GLU A 392 -18.63 -12.50 3.63
C GLU A 392 -19.36 -13.67 2.97
N ALA A 393 -19.88 -13.44 1.78
CA ALA A 393 -20.44 -14.45 0.90
C ALA A 393 -19.92 -14.21 -0.51
N THR A 394 -19.30 -15.22 -1.11
CA THR A 394 -18.82 -15.15 -2.50
C THR A 394 -19.01 -16.47 -3.20
N GLY A 395 -19.40 -16.43 -4.46
CA GLY A 395 -19.54 -17.61 -5.32
C GLY A 395 -20.81 -17.63 -6.15
N ASN A 396 -21.07 -18.77 -6.77
CA ASN A 396 -22.25 -18.97 -7.60
C ASN A 396 -23.41 -19.53 -6.74
N VAL A 397 -24.52 -18.83 -6.70
CA VAL A 397 -25.77 -19.24 -6.05
C VAL A 397 -26.53 -20.20 -6.99
N THR A 398 -26.46 -19.94 -8.28
CA THR A 398 -26.96 -20.81 -9.36
C THR A 398 -26.00 -20.76 -10.52
N GLU A 399 -26.20 -21.59 -11.55
CA GLU A 399 -25.38 -21.58 -12.79
C GLU A 399 -25.33 -20.18 -13.46
N ASN A 400 -26.32 -19.33 -13.23
CA ASN A 400 -26.45 -18.02 -13.88
C ASN A 400 -26.41 -16.83 -12.90
N LEU A 401 -26.22 -17.07 -11.60
CA LEU A 401 -26.21 -16.04 -10.58
C LEU A 401 -24.98 -16.15 -9.69
N SER A 402 -24.08 -15.20 -9.80
CA SER A 402 -22.94 -15.01 -8.90
C SER A 402 -23.30 -13.98 -7.82
N LEU A 403 -22.91 -14.25 -6.58
CA LEU A 403 -23.07 -13.36 -5.43
C LEU A 403 -21.69 -12.99 -4.89
N THR A 404 -21.50 -11.70 -4.63
CA THR A 404 -20.44 -11.18 -3.74
C THR A 404 -21.09 -10.20 -2.79
N ALA A 405 -21.07 -10.50 -1.49
CA ALA A 405 -21.61 -9.64 -0.44
C ALA A 405 -20.67 -9.64 0.77
N SER A 406 -20.51 -8.49 1.39
CA SER A 406 -19.72 -8.34 2.63
C SER A 406 -20.41 -7.39 3.58
N TYR A 407 -20.28 -7.67 4.87
CA TYR A 407 -20.71 -6.78 5.94
C TYR A 407 -19.61 -6.75 7.02
N THR A 408 -19.19 -5.55 7.40
CA THR A 408 -18.20 -5.35 8.46
C THR A 408 -18.76 -4.39 9.51
N TYR A 409 -18.72 -4.80 10.76
CA TYR A 409 -18.94 -3.94 11.91
C TYR A 409 -17.63 -3.74 12.66
N THR A 410 -17.19 -2.49 12.83
CA THR A 410 -15.94 -2.15 13.49
C THR A 410 -16.18 -1.16 14.62
N ASN A 411 -15.62 -1.46 15.80
CA ASN A 411 -15.57 -0.57 16.95
C ASN A 411 -14.10 -0.32 17.30
N SER A 412 -13.62 0.91 17.03
CA SER A 412 -12.24 1.33 17.30
C SER A 412 -12.19 2.31 18.46
N LYS A 413 -11.25 2.11 19.39
CA LYS A 413 -11.04 2.98 20.55
C LYS A 413 -9.55 3.18 20.79
N MET A 414 -9.14 4.40 21.07
CA MET A 414 -7.86 4.69 21.70
C MET A 414 -7.97 4.28 23.17
N THR A 415 -7.18 3.30 23.61
CA THR A 415 -7.23 2.75 24.98
C THR A 415 -6.17 3.37 25.86
N GLU A 416 -5.05 3.83 25.27
CA GLU A 416 -4.03 4.61 25.96
C GLU A 416 -3.62 5.77 25.05
N VAL A 417 -3.77 6.98 25.53
CA VAL A 417 -3.19 8.19 24.91
C VAL A 417 -1.93 8.50 25.69
N GLY A 418 -0.77 8.44 25.01
CA GLY A 418 0.48 8.82 25.63
C GLY A 418 0.40 10.29 26.09
N ASP A 419 0.41 10.54 27.38
CA ASP A 419 0.59 11.89 27.89
C ASP A 419 2.05 12.28 27.56
N SER A 420 2.22 13.33 26.76
CA SER A 420 3.54 13.89 26.44
C SER A 420 4.32 14.37 27.69
N ARG A 421 3.76 14.17 28.88
CA ARG A 421 4.32 14.51 30.19
C ARG A 421 4.99 13.36 30.93
N ASP A 422 4.82 12.12 30.51
CA ASP A 422 5.56 10.97 31.08
C ASP A 422 6.91 10.80 30.36
N LYS A 423 7.73 11.84 30.42
CA LYS A 423 9.19 11.73 30.29
C LYS A 423 9.77 11.59 31.70
N ASN A 424 9.95 10.39 32.13
CA ASN A 424 10.94 10.02 33.17
C ASN A 424 11.71 8.81 32.69
#